data_9e1a68fed1912e338737fce07b4e6ca2
#
_entry.id   9e1a68fed1912e338737fce07b4e6ca2
#
_cell.length_a   1.000
_cell.length_b   1.000
_cell.length_c   1.000
_cell.angle_alpha   90.00
_cell.angle_beta   90.00
_cell.angle_gamma   90.00
#
_symmetry.space_group_name_H-M   'P 1'
#
loop_
_entity.id
_entity.type
_entity.pdbx_description
1 polymer ?
#
loop_
_entity_poly.entity_id
_entity_poly.type
_entity_poly.pdbx_seq_one_letter_code
_entity_poly.pdbx_strand_id
1 'polypeptide(L)'
;MAAVDAERILFDQQARQSAHALLAARRDMRHFQSGCSIDAATRERLAAALMQAPSVGLMQPWRVLRISDTGLRARLADCVSAECERTAQALGSREEAFRALKVEGVRECAELWVVLLAPDDGTVFGRRTMAQEMAWCSVGAAVQNLWLAARAENLGLGWVSLFEPAELAVLLQLPPGAQALGLLCIGPVASFYPAPMLSITDWRQPRAPAALFGENRWAFSEDSAADACASAGPLKQE
;
A
#
# COMPACT_ATOMS: atom_id res chain seq x y z
N MET A 1 7.87 13.41 35.65
CA MET A 1 7.32 12.39 34.73
C MET A 1 6.57 11.37 35.62
N ALA A 2 5.26 11.40 35.62
CA ALA A 2 4.47 10.39 36.32
C ALA A 2 4.65 9.06 35.59
N ALA A 3 5.01 8.00 36.32
CA ALA A 3 4.96 6.65 35.79
C ALA A 3 3.51 6.39 35.35
N VAL A 4 3.26 6.28 34.06
CA VAL A 4 2.04 5.68 33.56
C VAL A 4 2.13 4.23 34.01
N ASP A 5 1.32 3.84 34.99
CA ASP A 5 1.05 2.44 35.28
C ASP A 5 0.57 1.84 33.96
N ALA A 6 1.48 1.18 33.26
CA ALA A 6 1.15 0.44 32.05
C ALA A 6 0.33 -0.77 32.50
N GLU A 7 -0.96 -0.55 32.69
CA GLU A 7 -1.93 -1.61 32.88
C GLU A 7 -1.69 -2.60 31.75
N ARG A 8 -1.33 -3.83 32.09
CA ARG A 8 -0.99 -4.87 31.13
C ARG A 8 -2.22 -5.20 30.30
N ILE A 9 -2.38 -4.49 29.16
CA ILE A 9 -3.50 -4.69 28.25
C ILE A 9 -3.39 -6.09 27.65
N LEU A 10 -4.23 -7.00 28.12
CA LEU A 10 -4.39 -8.33 27.56
C LEU A 10 -5.68 -8.37 26.76
N PHE A 11 -5.57 -8.81 25.51
CA PHE A 11 -6.74 -9.02 24.68
C PHE A 11 -7.46 -10.31 25.08
N ASP A 12 -8.75 -10.22 25.30
CA ASP A 12 -9.62 -11.37 25.52
C ASP A 12 -9.77 -12.22 24.24
N GLN A 13 -10.49 -13.32 24.34
CA GLN A 13 -10.67 -14.24 23.20
C GLN A 13 -11.40 -13.54 22.04
N GLN A 14 -12.41 -12.75 22.31
CA GLN A 14 -13.21 -12.06 21.29
C GLN A 14 -12.35 -11.03 20.54
N ALA A 15 -11.57 -10.22 21.25
CA ALA A 15 -10.67 -9.24 20.65
C ALA A 15 -9.61 -9.90 19.76
N ARG A 16 -9.02 -11.03 20.20
CA ARG A 16 -8.07 -11.80 19.39
C ARG A 16 -8.70 -12.37 18.14
N GLN A 17 -9.91 -12.95 18.23
CA GLN A 17 -10.63 -13.46 17.07
C GLN A 17 -10.96 -12.33 16.08
N SER A 18 -11.39 -11.17 16.56
CA SER A 18 -11.68 -9.99 15.72
C SER A 18 -10.42 -9.51 15.00
N ALA A 19 -9.27 -9.47 15.68
CA ALA A 19 -8.00 -9.09 15.08
C ALA A 19 -7.58 -10.05 13.96
N HIS A 20 -7.66 -11.37 14.17
CA HIS A 20 -7.37 -12.36 13.14
C HIS A 20 -8.35 -12.30 11.97
N ALA A 21 -9.63 -12.10 12.23
CA ALA A 21 -10.65 -11.92 11.18
C ALA A 21 -10.36 -10.68 10.33
N LEU A 22 -9.96 -9.57 10.95
CA LEU A 22 -9.57 -8.34 10.27
C LEU A 22 -8.37 -8.55 9.33
N LEU A 23 -7.31 -9.21 9.82
CA LEU A 23 -6.13 -9.55 9.02
C LEU A 23 -6.51 -10.42 7.81
N ALA A 24 -7.35 -11.43 8.01
CA ALA A 24 -7.81 -12.33 6.96
C ALA A 24 -8.74 -11.64 5.94
N ALA A 25 -9.52 -10.63 6.38
CA ALA A 25 -10.51 -9.94 5.55
C ALA A 25 -9.95 -8.75 4.76
N ARG A 26 -8.71 -8.28 5.03
CA ARG A 26 -8.11 -7.16 4.31
C ARG A 26 -7.91 -7.51 2.83
N ARG A 27 -8.33 -6.61 1.95
CA ARG A 27 -8.15 -6.73 0.49
C ARG A 27 -7.65 -5.41 -0.07
N ASP A 28 -6.89 -5.50 -1.15
CA ASP A 28 -6.52 -4.35 -1.99
C ASP A 28 -7.69 -4.06 -2.94
N MET A 29 -8.43 -3.00 -2.64
CA MET A 29 -9.69 -2.68 -3.31
C MET A 29 -9.48 -1.69 -4.46
N ARG A 30 -10.24 -1.85 -5.55
CA ARG A 30 -10.20 -0.98 -6.72
C ARG A 30 -11.56 -0.45 -7.14
N HIS A 31 -12.65 -1.12 -6.78
CA HIS A 31 -14.01 -0.73 -7.14
C HIS A 31 -14.64 0.03 -5.97
N PHE A 32 -14.59 1.36 -6.05
CA PHE A 32 -15.17 2.25 -5.04
C PHE A 32 -16.54 2.74 -5.49
N GLN A 33 -17.40 3.08 -4.52
CA GLN A 33 -18.66 3.74 -4.75
C GLN A 33 -18.39 5.24 -4.98
N SER A 34 -18.65 5.70 -6.21
CA SER A 34 -18.47 7.11 -6.57
C SER A 34 -19.47 8.01 -5.84
N GLY A 35 -19.06 9.27 -5.61
CA GLY A 35 -19.91 10.28 -4.97
C GLY A 35 -20.07 10.12 -3.46
N CYS A 36 -19.41 9.13 -2.87
CA CYS A 36 -19.37 8.97 -1.42
C CYS A 36 -18.33 9.89 -0.77
N SER A 37 -18.54 10.16 0.52
CA SER A 37 -17.60 10.89 1.37
C SER A 37 -17.30 10.11 2.65
N ILE A 38 -16.20 10.46 3.30
CA ILE A 38 -15.82 9.96 4.62
C ILE A 38 -15.88 11.13 5.59
N ASP A 39 -16.50 10.96 6.76
CA ASP A 39 -16.60 12.00 7.77
C ASP A 39 -15.24 12.32 8.41
N ALA A 40 -15.14 13.48 9.08
CA ALA A 40 -13.90 13.94 9.68
C ALA A 40 -13.39 13.01 10.77
N ALA A 41 -14.25 12.48 11.61
CA ALA A 41 -13.86 11.62 12.71
C ALA A 41 -13.28 10.28 12.21
N THR A 42 -13.86 9.72 11.15
CA THR A 42 -13.31 8.52 10.49
C THR A 42 -11.94 8.83 9.89
N ARG A 43 -11.76 9.96 9.19
CA ARG A 43 -10.44 10.37 8.67
C ARG A 43 -9.39 10.51 9.78
N GLU A 44 -9.76 11.09 10.91
CA GLU A 44 -8.87 11.22 12.07
C GLU A 44 -8.46 9.86 12.63
N ARG A 45 -9.39 8.90 12.77
CA ARG A 45 -9.05 7.53 13.18
C ARG A 45 -8.11 6.84 12.22
N LEU A 46 -8.33 6.99 10.92
CA LEU A 46 -7.45 6.45 9.88
C LEU A 46 -6.03 7.06 9.97
N ALA A 47 -5.93 8.37 10.10
CA ALA A 47 -4.65 9.06 10.27
C ALA A 47 -3.94 8.61 11.56
N ALA A 48 -4.67 8.51 12.67
CA ALA A 48 -4.13 8.03 13.95
C ALA A 48 -3.56 6.61 13.83
N ALA A 49 -4.25 5.70 13.14
CA ALA A 49 -3.78 4.33 12.93
C ALA A 49 -2.45 4.29 12.17
N LEU A 50 -2.32 5.10 11.13
CA LEU A 50 -1.07 5.25 10.37
C LEU A 50 0.07 5.74 11.27
N MET A 51 -0.18 6.77 12.10
CA MET A 51 0.80 7.36 13.00
C MET A 51 1.27 6.40 14.11
N GLN A 52 0.49 5.38 14.46
CA GLN A 52 0.82 4.37 15.47
C GLN A 52 1.74 3.26 14.92
N ALA A 53 2.12 3.30 13.65
CA ALA A 53 2.99 2.31 13.09
C ALA A 53 4.40 2.36 13.72
N PRO A 54 5.05 1.19 13.90
CA PRO A 54 6.45 1.17 14.30
C PRO A 54 7.34 1.70 13.18
N SER A 55 8.47 2.30 13.55
CA SER A 55 9.52 2.67 12.60
C SER A 55 10.89 2.41 13.18
N VAL A 56 11.86 2.09 12.33
CA VAL A 56 13.22 1.83 12.78
C VAL A 56 13.80 3.10 13.37
N GLY A 57 14.41 3.01 14.58
CA GLY A 57 14.94 4.16 15.29
C GLY A 57 13.95 5.28 15.58
N LEU A 58 12.66 4.99 15.56
CA LEU A 58 11.56 5.97 15.68
C LEU A 58 11.66 7.11 14.65
N MET A 59 12.23 6.85 13.48
CA MET A 59 12.47 7.83 12.43
C MET A 59 11.20 8.39 11.79
N GLN A 60 10.09 7.65 11.82
CA GLN A 60 8.79 8.05 11.26
C GLN A 60 8.91 8.71 9.87
N PRO A 61 9.45 8.01 8.88
CA PRO A 61 9.89 8.59 7.61
C PRO A 61 8.75 8.91 6.65
N TRP A 62 7.53 8.56 7.02
CA TRP A 62 6.35 8.81 6.17
C TRP A 62 5.90 10.26 6.21
N ARG A 63 5.39 10.72 5.08
CA ARG A 63 4.56 11.90 4.95
C ARG A 63 3.30 11.51 4.17
N VAL A 64 2.19 12.15 4.47
CA VAL A 64 0.92 11.89 3.79
C VAL A 64 0.33 13.21 3.32
N LEU A 65 -0.01 13.27 2.05
CA LEU A 65 -0.75 14.38 1.46
C LEU A 65 -2.18 13.92 1.18
N ARG A 66 -3.15 14.57 1.79
CA ARG A 66 -4.55 14.41 1.42
C ARG A 66 -4.86 15.27 0.20
N ILE A 67 -5.35 14.67 -0.87
CA ILE A 67 -5.69 15.37 -2.11
C ILE A 67 -7.17 15.75 -2.08
N SER A 68 -7.45 17.00 -1.76
CA SER A 68 -8.80 17.56 -1.74
C SER A 68 -9.12 18.43 -2.98
N ASP A 69 -8.09 18.90 -3.69
CA ASP A 69 -8.25 19.63 -4.94
C ASP A 69 -8.63 18.68 -6.07
N THR A 70 -9.78 18.94 -6.69
CA THR A 70 -10.34 18.10 -7.77
C THR A 70 -9.53 18.16 -9.06
N GLY A 71 -8.93 19.30 -9.35
CA GLY A 71 -8.08 19.49 -10.53
C GLY A 71 -6.76 18.74 -10.38
N LEU A 72 -6.12 18.80 -9.21
CA LEU A 72 -4.93 18.01 -8.91
C LEU A 72 -5.24 16.51 -8.95
N ARG A 73 -6.36 16.09 -8.37
CA ARG A 73 -6.81 14.69 -8.40
C ARG A 73 -6.99 14.18 -9.83
N ALA A 74 -7.59 14.98 -10.71
CA ALA A 74 -7.75 14.63 -12.11
C ALA A 74 -6.38 14.42 -12.80
N ARG A 75 -5.43 15.35 -12.60
CA ARG A 75 -4.07 15.22 -13.14
C ARG A 75 -3.33 13.98 -12.63
N LEU A 76 -3.45 13.65 -11.33
CA LEU A 76 -2.87 12.44 -10.77
C LEU A 76 -3.51 11.18 -11.39
N ALA A 77 -4.81 11.19 -11.63
CA ALA A 77 -5.48 10.08 -12.32
C ALA A 77 -5.01 9.96 -13.78
N ASP A 78 -4.75 11.07 -14.47
CA ASP A 78 -4.20 11.05 -15.84
C ASP A 78 -2.78 10.46 -15.87
N CYS A 79 -1.91 10.80 -14.91
CA CYS A 79 -0.59 10.19 -14.76
C CYS A 79 -0.69 8.66 -14.57
N VAL A 80 -1.60 8.21 -13.70
CA VAL A 80 -1.83 6.77 -13.49
C VAL A 80 -2.34 6.11 -14.78
N SER A 81 -3.27 6.73 -15.47
CA SER A 81 -3.81 6.18 -16.73
C SER A 81 -2.72 6.07 -17.82
N ALA A 82 -1.85 7.09 -17.92
CA ALA A 82 -0.73 7.06 -18.87
C ALA A 82 0.27 5.92 -18.55
N GLU A 83 0.57 5.72 -17.26
CA GLU A 83 1.46 4.62 -16.84
C GLU A 83 0.83 3.25 -17.04
N CYS A 84 -0.47 3.11 -16.80
CA CYS A 84 -1.20 1.88 -17.11
C CYS A 84 -1.10 1.54 -18.60
N GLU A 85 -1.21 2.53 -19.47
CA GLU A 85 -1.07 2.34 -20.91
C GLU A 85 0.36 1.92 -21.29
N ARG A 86 1.39 2.60 -20.79
CA ARG A 86 2.80 2.24 -20.98
C ARG A 86 3.08 0.81 -20.50
N THR A 87 2.58 0.48 -19.31
CA THR A 87 2.72 -0.87 -18.72
C THR A 87 2.03 -1.92 -19.57
N ALA A 88 0.82 -1.68 -20.06
CA ALA A 88 0.08 -2.60 -20.92
C ALA A 88 0.89 -2.93 -22.18
N GLN A 89 1.38 -1.90 -22.89
CA GLN A 89 2.20 -2.06 -24.09
C GLN A 89 3.50 -2.83 -23.82
N ALA A 90 4.15 -2.58 -22.68
CA ALA A 90 5.39 -3.27 -22.31
C ALA A 90 5.22 -4.76 -21.97
N LEU A 91 3.99 -5.18 -21.62
CA LEU A 91 3.69 -6.57 -21.20
C LEU A 91 3.52 -7.55 -22.37
N GLY A 92 3.50 -7.08 -23.62
CA GLY A 92 3.46 -7.93 -24.82
C GLY A 92 2.31 -8.93 -24.80
N SER A 93 2.59 -10.22 -24.73
CA SER A 93 1.53 -11.27 -24.75
C SER A 93 0.54 -11.20 -23.57
N ARG A 94 0.83 -10.45 -22.52
CA ARG A 94 -0.04 -10.25 -21.37
C ARG A 94 -0.80 -8.91 -21.41
N GLU A 95 -0.67 -8.14 -22.45
CA GLU A 95 -1.29 -6.81 -22.59
C GLU A 95 -2.82 -6.88 -22.40
N GLU A 96 -3.50 -7.77 -23.11
CA GLU A 96 -4.96 -7.91 -23.03
C GLU A 96 -5.41 -8.29 -21.61
N ALA A 97 -4.72 -9.25 -21.01
CA ALA A 97 -5.00 -9.67 -19.63
C ALA A 97 -4.79 -8.52 -18.61
N PHE A 98 -3.77 -7.69 -18.80
CA PHE A 98 -3.54 -6.52 -17.95
C PHE A 98 -4.63 -5.45 -18.14
N ARG A 99 -5.03 -5.16 -19.38
CA ARG A 99 -6.12 -4.20 -19.68
C ARG A 99 -7.46 -4.61 -19.09
N ALA A 100 -7.69 -5.91 -18.92
CA ALA A 100 -8.89 -6.42 -18.26
C ALA A 100 -8.90 -6.20 -16.74
N LEU A 101 -7.74 -5.87 -16.12
CA LEU A 101 -7.66 -5.61 -14.69
C LEU A 101 -8.10 -4.17 -14.35
N LYS A 102 -8.91 -4.02 -13.32
CA LYS A 102 -9.10 -2.72 -12.67
C LYS A 102 -7.94 -2.48 -11.71
N VAL A 103 -6.94 -1.70 -12.12
CA VAL A 103 -5.69 -1.52 -11.36
C VAL A 103 -5.66 -0.25 -10.50
N GLU A 104 -6.65 0.65 -10.66
CA GLU A 104 -6.73 1.91 -9.93
C GLU A 104 -8.17 2.24 -9.54
N GLY A 105 -8.37 3.24 -8.68
CA GLY A 105 -9.67 3.76 -8.24
C GLY A 105 -9.56 5.25 -7.87
N VAL A 106 -8.62 5.95 -8.48
CA VAL A 106 -8.25 7.34 -8.13
C VAL A 106 -9.42 8.30 -8.34
N ARG A 107 -10.21 8.09 -9.39
CA ARG A 107 -11.34 8.97 -9.72
C ARG A 107 -12.56 8.71 -8.86
N GLU A 108 -12.77 7.46 -8.44
CA GLU A 108 -13.99 7.00 -7.78
C GLU A 108 -13.94 7.03 -6.25
N CYS A 109 -12.74 6.88 -5.65
CA CYS A 109 -12.59 6.80 -4.19
C CYS A 109 -13.06 8.08 -3.48
N ALA A 110 -13.55 7.94 -2.25
CA ALA A 110 -14.00 9.08 -1.44
C ALA A 110 -12.83 9.97 -0.99
N GLU A 111 -11.73 9.36 -0.55
CA GLU A 111 -10.50 10.04 -0.13
C GLU A 111 -9.32 9.53 -0.97
N LEU A 112 -8.49 10.46 -1.41
CA LEU A 112 -7.22 10.17 -2.07
C LEU A 112 -6.09 10.70 -1.22
N TRP A 113 -5.23 9.80 -0.74
CA TRP A 113 -4.04 10.16 0.01
C TRP A 113 -2.80 9.72 -0.75
N VAL A 114 -1.76 10.55 -0.77
CA VAL A 114 -0.45 10.17 -1.31
C VAL A 114 0.48 9.89 -0.14
N VAL A 115 1.00 8.67 -0.09
CA VAL A 115 2.03 8.30 0.88
C VAL A 115 3.41 8.55 0.29
N LEU A 116 4.25 9.20 1.07
CA LEU A 116 5.57 9.66 0.67
C LEU A 116 6.63 9.15 1.66
N LEU A 117 7.81 8.90 1.15
CA LEU A 117 9.04 8.84 1.94
C LEU A 117 9.59 10.27 2.06
N ALA A 118 9.87 10.71 3.29
CA ALA A 118 10.55 11.98 3.55
C ALA A 118 12.01 11.92 3.09
N PRO A 119 12.66 13.06 2.82
CA PRO A 119 14.10 13.11 2.69
C PRO A 119 14.81 12.49 3.90
N ASP A 120 15.97 11.89 3.68
CA ASP A 120 16.79 11.35 4.76
C ASP A 120 17.19 12.49 5.71
N ASP A 121 16.86 12.34 6.98
CA ASP A 121 17.17 13.31 8.04
C ASP A 121 18.47 12.97 8.79
N GLY A 122 19.20 11.95 8.35
CA GLY A 122 20.42 11.47 8.98
C GLY A 122 20.20 10.67 10.26
N THR A 123 18.97 10.24 10.56
CA THR A 123 18.69 9.40 11.74
C THR A 123 19.53 8.15 11.73
N VAL A 124 20.27 7.92 12.82
CA VAL A 124 21.14 6.76 13.02
C VAL A 124 20.67 5.97 14.25
N PHE A 125 20.57 4.67 14.07
CA PHE A 125 20.29 3.74 15.16
C PHE A 125 21.29 2.59 15.16
N GLY A 126 22.12 2.53 16.19
CA GLY A 126 23.20 1.55 16.29
C GLY A 126 24.46 1.96 15.51
N ARG A 127 25.30 0.98 15.17
CA ARG A 127 26.61 1.19 14.54
C ARG A 127 26.53 1.56 13.04
N ARG A 128 25.40 1.29 12.40
CA ARG A 128 25.19 1.56 10.97
C ARG A 128 24.15 2.63 10.80
N THR A 129 24.34 3.50 9.83
CA THR A 129 23.28 4.40 9.37
C THR A 129 22.09 3.57 8.89
N MET A 130 20.91 4.04 9.16
CA MET A 130 19.69 3.39 8.68
C MET A 130 19.69 3.42 7.16
N ALA A 131 19.62 2.23 6.55
CA ALA A 131 19.50 2.12 5.11
C ALA A 131 18.14 2.63 4.65
N GLN A 132 18.07 3.19 3.45
CA GLN A 132 16.82 3.64 2.83
C GLN A 132 15.76 2.54 2.78
N GLU A 133 16.17 1.29 2.62
CA GLU A 133 15.30 0.11 2.64
C GLU A 133 14.54 -0.01 3.97
N MET A 134 15.19 0.32 5.10
CA MET A 134 14.52 0.30 6.41
C MET A 134 13.50 1.44 6.54
N ALA A 135 13.75 2.58 5.93
CA ALA A 135 12.77 3.66 5.84
C ALA A 135 11.54 3.23 5.01
N TRP A 136 11.74 2.59 3.86
CA TRP A 136 10.67 2.03 3.06
C TRP A 136 9.86 0.99 3.82
N CYS A 137 10.52 0.07 4.54
CA CYS A 137 9.84 -0.92 5.39
C CYS A 137 8.97 -0.24 6.46
N SER A 138 9.46 0.84 7.06
CA SER A 138 8.72 1.61 8.06
C SER A 138 7.47 2.28 7.46
N VAL A 139 7.57 2.85 6.25
CA VAL A 139 6.40 3.39 5.53
C VAL A 139 5.43 2.27 5.18
N GLY A 140 5.91 1.11 4.74
CA GLY A 140 5.07 -0.06 4.47
C GLY A 140 4.26 -0.49 5.71
N ALA A 141 4.88 -0.48 6.90
CA ALA A 141 4.18 -0.75 8.16
C ALA A 141 3.07 0.28 8.45
N ALA A 142 3.33 1.57 8.19
CA ALA A 142 2.33 2.63 8.36
C ALA A 142 1.14 2.47 7.41
N VAL A 143 1.40 2.13 6.14
CA VAL A 143 0.34 1.82 5.16
C VAL A 143 -0.45 0.59 5.58
N GLN A 144 0.19 -0.46 6.10
CA GLN A 144 -0.53 -1.65 6.57
C GLN A 144 -1.44 -1.33 7.77
N ASN A 145 -1.00 -0.50 8.73
CA ASN A 145 -1.87 -0.05 9.82
C ASN A 145 -3.09 0.70 9.28
N LEU A 146 -2.88 1.64 8.37
CA LEU A 146 -3.97 2.37 7.71
C LEU A 146 -4.94 1.41 6.98
N TRP A 147 -4.40 0.38 6.33
CA TRP A 147 -5.20 -0.61 5.61
C TRP A 147 -6.11 -1.42 6.52
N LEU A 148 -5.58 -1.85 7.66
CA LEU A 148 -6.35 -2.57 8.68
C LEU A 148 -7.40 -1.65 9.30
N ALA A 149 -7.05 -0.39 9.60
CA ALA A 149 -7.99 0.59 10.12
C ALA A 149 -9.13 0.88 9.13
N ALA A 150 -8.81 1.09 7.85
CA ALA A 150 -9.84 1.25 6.82
C ALA A 150 -10.77 0.04 6.75
N ARG A 151 -10.23 -1.18 6.81
CA ARG A 151 -11.04 -2.40 6.81
C ARG A 151 -11.89 -2.54 8.07
N ALA A 152 -11.40 -2.11 9.24
CA ALA A 152 -12.16 -2.07 10.49
C ALA A 152 -13.34 -1.10 10.42
N GLU A 153 -13.20 0.01 9.70
CA GLU A 153 -14.27 0.98 9.39
C GLU A 153 -15.17 0.51 8.23
N ASN A 154 -15.01 -0.72 7.73
CA ASN A 154 -15.69 -1.24 6.53
C ASN A 154 -15.45 -0.40 5.26
N LEU A 155 -14.30 0.27 5.18
CA LEU A 155 -13.85 0.99 4.01
C LEU A 155 -12.87 0.13 3.20
N GLY A 156 -12.96 0.23 1.88
CA GLY A 156 -11.92 -0.26 0.98
C GLY A 156 -10.72 0.66 1.02
N LEU A 157 -9.51 0.07 0.93
CA LEU A 157 -8.29 0.78 0.61
C LEU A 157 -7.59 0.07 -0.54
N GLY A 158 -7.14 0.86 -1.52
CA GLY A 158 -6.35 0.42 -2.65
C GLY A 158 -5.04 1.20 -2.74
N TRP A 159 -3.93 0.49 -2.91
CA TRP A 159 -2.61 1.10 -3.10
C TRP A 159 -2.24 1.06 -4.59
N VAL A 160 -2.19 2.23 -5.23
CA VAL A 160 -1.80 2.40 -6.62
C VAL A 160 -0.36 2.88 -6.68
N SER A 161 0.50 2.11 -7.36
CA SER A 161 1.92 2.41 -7.57
C SER A 161 2.29 2.55 -9.06
N LEU A 162 1.27 2.55 -9.94
CA LEU A 162 1.43 2.73 -11.37
C LEU A 162 1.41 4.23 -11.70
N PHE A 163 2.57 4.85 -11.70
CA PHE A 163 2.79 6.26 -12.06
C PHE A 163 4.28 6.50 -12.31
N GLU A 164 4.59 7.52 -13.09
CA GLU A 164 5.97 8.00 -13.25
C GLU A 164 6.36 8.86 -12.04
N PRO A 165 7.36 8.46 -11.23
CA PRO A 165 7.73 9.17 -9.99
C PRO A 165 8.10 10.64 -10.21
N ALA A 166 8.78 10.97 -11.30
CA ALA A 166 9.20 12.33 -11.62
C ALA A 166 7.99 13.24 -11.92
N GLU A 167 6.98 12.72 -12.64
CA GLU A 167 5.75 13.46 -12.92
C GLU A 167 4.99 13.77 -11.62
N LEU A 168 4.85 12.79 -10.72
CA LEU A 168 4.23 13.01 -9.43
C LEU A 168 5.00 14.01 -8.57
N ALA A 169 6.32 13.94 -8.57
CA ALA A 169 7.15 14.87 -7.81
C ALA A 169 6.91 16.34 -8.24
N VAL A 170 6.79 16.58 -9.54
CA VAL A 170 6.47 17.91 -10.09
C VAL A 170 5.04 18.33 -9.70
N LEU A 171 4.04 17.47 -9.90
CA LEU A 171 2.65 17.76 -9.59
C LEU A 171 2.42 18.09 -8.12
N LEU A 172 3.11 17.37 -7.24
CA LEU A 172 2.99 17.51 -5.78
C LEU A 172 4.01 18.47 -5.17
N GLN A 173 4.88 19.08 -6.00
CA GLN A 173 5.94 20.01 -5.58
C GLN A 173 6.82 19.40 -4.47
N LEU A 174 7.22 18.14 -4.65
CA LEU A 174 8.02 17.45 -3.65
C LEU A 174 9.42 18.06 -3.53
N PRO A 175 9.95 18.20 -2.31
CA PRO A 175 11.32 18.66 -2.13
C PRO A 175 12.32 17.58 -2.60
N PRO A 176 13.56 17.96 -2.92
CA PRO A 176 14.62 17.00 -3.24
C PRO A 176 14.76 15.93 -2.16
N GLY A 177 14.88 14.67 -2.57
CA GLY A 177 15.00 13.52 -1.68
C GLY A 177 13.67 12.94 -1.17
N ALA A 178 12.55 13.64 -1.31
CA ALA A 178 11.23 13.04 -1.06
C ALA A 178 10.78 12.17 -2.24
N GLN A 179 10.10 11.06 -1.94
CA GLN A 179 9.66 10.10 -2.95
C GLN A 179 8.20 9.72 -2.73
N ALA A 180 7.41 9.71 -3.80
CA ALA A 180 6.05 9.18 -3.76
C ALA A 180 6.08 7.64 -3.80
N LEU A 181 5.42 6.99 -2.84
CA LEU A 181 5.34 5.54 -2.74
C LEU A 181 4.04 4.97 -3.26
N GLY A 182 3.01 5.78 -3.29
CA GLY A 182 1.71 5.34 -3.79
C GLY A 182 0.59 6.32 -3.55
N LEU A 183 -0.43 6.13 -4.34
CA LEU A 183 -1.73 6.78 -4.20
C LEU A 183 -2.64 5.80 -3.44
N LEU A 184 -3.13 6.20 -2.29
CA LEU A 184 -4.02 5.42 -1.44
C LEU A 184 -5.45 5.87 -1.70
N CYS A 185 -6.19 5.04 -2.42
CA CYS A 185 -7.62 5.24 -2.67
C CYS A 185 -8.40 4.66 -1.50
N ILE A 186 -9.21 5.47 -0.81
CA ILE A 186 -9.97 5.04 0.37
C ILE A 186 -11.44 5.40 0.17
N GLY A 187 -12.35 4.47 0.48
CA GLY A 187 -13.77 4.77 0.37
C GLY A 187 -14.68 3.57 0.54
N PRO A 188 -15.98 3.81 0.58
CA PRO A 188 -16.98 2.76 0.54
C PRO A 188 -16.87 1.92 -0.72
N VAL A 189 -17.15 0.62 -0.58
CA VAL A 189 -17.21 -0.37 -1.65
C VAL A 189 -18.55 -1.09 -1.60
N ALA A 190 -19.05 -1.53 -2.73
CA ALA A 190 -20.31 -2.28 -2.77
C ALA A 190 -20.16 -3.67 -2.11
N SER A 191 -19.00 -4.28 -2.30
CA SER A 191 -18.64 -5.56 -1.66
C SER A 191 -17.12 -5.68 -1.61
N PHE A 192 -16.61 -6.40 -0.61
CA PHE A 192 -15.19 -6.76 -0.55
C PHE A 192 -14.93 -7.99 -1.41
N TYR A 193 -13.74 -8.05 -2.03
CA TYR A 193 -13.34 -9.22 -2.78
C TYR A 193 -13.21 -10.44 -1.86
N PRO A 194 -13.73 -11.63 -2.26
CA PRO A 194 -13.65 -12.85 -1.46
C PRO A 194 -12.20 -13.38 -1.35
N ALA A 195 -11.36 -13.07 -2.33
CA ALA A 195 -9.94 -13.44 -2.38
C ALA A 195 -9.12 -12.27 -2.97
N PRO A 196 -7.77 -12.31 -2.98
CA PRO A 196 -6.96 -11.33 -3.69
C PRO A 196 -7.39 -11.22 -5.17
N MET A 197 -7.57 -10.00 -5.66
CA MET A 197 -8.08 -9.76 -7.03
C MET A 197 -7.21 -10.47 -8.09
N LEU A 198 -5.90 -10.45 -7.95
CA LEU A 198 -4.99 -11.11 -8.89
C LEU A 198 -5.15 -12.64 -8.90
N SER A 199 -5.61 -13.24 -7.80
CA SER A 199 -5.95 -14.67 -7.77
C SER A 199 -7.31 -14.93 -8.43
N ILE A 200 -8.29 -14.05 -8.22
CA ILE A 200 -9.62 -14.16 -8.84
C ILE A 200 -9.54 -14.07 -10.36
N THR A 201 -8.63 -13.21 -10.88
CA THR A 201 -8.42 -12.99 -12.31
C THR A 201 -7.38 -13.92 -12.93
N ASP A 202 -6.89 -14.89 -12.18
CA ASP A 202 -5.84 -15.83 -12.57
C ASP A 202 -4.54 -15.17 -13.07
N TRP A 203 -4.31 -13.92 -12.65
CA TRP A 203 -3.07 -13.21 -12.95
C TRP A 203 -1.86 -13.82 -12.23
N ARG A 204 -2.05 -14.18 -10.94
CA ARG A 204 -1.05 -14.84 -10.10
C ARG A 204 -1.70 -15.50 -8.89
N GLN A 205 -1.27 -16.70 -8.55
CA GLN A 205 -1.71 -17.41 -7.36
C GLN A 205 -0.77 -17.17 -6.17
N PRO A 206 -1.30 -17.18 -4.91
CA PRO A 206 -0.47 -17.13 -3.71
C PRO A 206 0.50 -18.32 -3.64
N ARG A 207 1.67 -18.10 -3.08
CA ARG A 207 2.59 -19.18 -2.75
C ARG A 207 2.07 -20.01 -1.57
N ALA A 208 2.39 -21.30 -1.56
CA ALA A 208 2.12 -22.15 -0.41
C ALA A 208 2.89 -21.67 0.85
N PRO A 209 2.32 -21.79 2.06
CA PRO A 209 2.98 -21.34 3.28
C PRO A 209 4.39 -21.92 3.48
N ALA A 210 4.60 -23.20 3.13
CA ALA A 210 5.91 -23.85 3.20
C ALA A 210 6.99 -23.22 2.30
N ALA A 211 6.58 -22.51 1.25
CA ALA A 211 7.51 -21.76 0.38
C ALA A 211 7.87 -20.38 0.94
N LEU A 212 7.24 -19.94 2.03
CA LEU A 212 7.40 -18.60 2.61
C LEU A 212 7.91 -18.63 4.05
N PHE A 213 7.84 -19.79 4.73
CA PHE A 213 8.19 -19.91 6.13
C PHE A 213 9.14 -21.10 6.33
N GLY A 214 10.35 -20.82 6.77
CA GLY A 214 11.39 -21.81 7.04
C GLY A 214 11.88 -21.74 8.49
N GLU A 215 12.68 -22.72 8.90
CA GLU A 215 13.22 -22.81 10.25
C GLU A 215 14.76 -22.88 10.23
N ASN A 216 15.39 -22.08 11.07
CA ASN A 216 16.84 -22.05 11.38
C ASN A 216 17.78 -21.68 10.22
N ARG A 217 17.49 -22.05 8.98
CA ARG A 217 18.36 -21.82 7.81
C ARG A 217 17.53 -21.61 6.55
N TRP A 218 18.15 -21.01 5.55
CA TRP A 218 17.54 -20.92 4.23
C TRP A 218 17.43 -22.31 3.62
N ALA A 219 16.20 -22.78 3.41
CA ALA A 219 15.88 -24.10 2.84
C ALA A 219 14.75 -24.01 1.80
N PHE A 220 14.60 -22.84 1.16
CA PHE A 220 13.60 -22.63 0.10
C PHE A 220 14.18 -23.07 -1.24
N SER A 221 13.42 -23.88 -2.00
CA SER A 221 13.75 -24.23 -3.38
C SER A 221 13.40 -23.07 -4.32
N GLU A 222 14.24 -22.80 -5.31
CA GLU A 222 14.00 -21.75 -6.32
C GLU A 222 12.95 -22.15 -7.37
N ASP A 223 12.58 -23.43 -7.43
CA ASP A 223 11.72 -23.99 -8.49
C ASP A 223 10.28 -23.48 -8.54
N SER A 224 9.83 -22.68 -7.57
CA SER A 224 8.47 -22.11 -7.58
C SER A 224 8.37 -20.72 -8.24
N ALA A 225 9.48 -20.11 -8.64
CA ALA A 225 9.50 -18.78 -9.23
C ALA A 225 9.56 -18.80 -10.77
N ALA A 226 10.04 -19.90 -11.35
CA ALA A 226 10.31 -20.01 -12.80
C ALA A 226 9.04 -20.06 -13.67
N ASP A 227 7.96 -20.67 -13.17
CA ASP A 227 6.75 -20.88 -13.98
C ASP A 227 5.89 -19.60 -14.19
N ALA A 228 6.09 -18.57 -13.39
CA ALA A 228 5.31 -17.33 -13.50
C ALA A 228 6.04 -16.22 -14.28
N CYS A 229 7.36 -16.34 -14.51
CA CYS A 229 8.17 -15.29 -15.13
C CYS A 229 8.71 -15.67 -16.52
N ALA A 230 8.50 -16.91 -16.98
CA ALA A 230 9.07 -17.43 -18.22
C ALA A 230 8.52 -16.77 -19.52
N SER A 231 7.48 -15.93 -19.42
CA SER A 231 6.89 -15.25 -20.59
C SER A 231 7.12 -13.73 -20.65
N ALA A 232 7.70 -13.12 -19.63
CA ALA A 232 8.08 -11.71 -19.64
C ALA A 232 9.60 -11.61 -19.61
N GLY A 233 10.23 -11.29 -20.73
CA GLY A 233 11.65 -10.92 -20.76
C GLY A 233 11.91 -9.75 -19.78
N PRO A 234 13.15 -9.58 -19.30
CA PRO A 234 13.46 -8.52 -18.35
C PRO A 234 13.13 -7.16 -18.98
N LEU A 235 12.29 -6.38 -18.30
CA LEU A 235 12.11 -4.96 -18.59
C LEU A 235 13.49 -4.32 -18.47
N LYS A 236 14.05 -3.82 -19.57
CA LYS A 236 15.30 -3.06 -19.55
C LYS A 236 15.06 -1.83 -18.67
N GLN A 237 15.83 -1.73 -17.60
CA GLN A 237 15.98 -0.50 -16.85
C GLN A 237 16.86 0.42 -17.73
N GLU A 238 16.27 1.46 -18.28
CA GLU A 238 16.97 2.65 -18.79
C GLU A 238 17.01 3.71 -17.70
#